data_acd7829bffe09853215bbf429f9d72e1
#
_entry.id   acd7829bffe09853215bbf429f9d72e1
#
_cell.length_a   1.000
_cell.length_b   1.000
_cell.length_c   1.000
_cell.angle_alpha   90.00
_cell.angle_beta   90.00
_cell.angle_gamma   90.00
#
_symmetry.space_group_name_H-M   'P 1'
#
loop_
_entity.id
_entity.type
_entity.pdbx_description
1 polymer ?
#
loop_
_entity_poly.entity_id
_entity_poly.type
_entity_poly.pdbx_seq_one_letter_code
_entity_poly.pdbx_strand_id
1 'polypeptide(L)'
;EIENPNSIYAAGAIAPWLQDPSLVSGTDGETTNPLNENSFEDYEPQVTVMPRVSFSFPISDEATFFANYDILTQRPSSNNQLQLINYQYMQSLTATTRTNNPNLRPEKTINYELGFKQALNKSSALTISAFYREQRDMIQVRKLTGAFPVDYLSYDNIDFGTVKGATLTYDLRRTKNIQFKASYTIQFAEGTTTSLNLVNTGQPNLRTILPYTYDQRHAVTATIDFRYGSGKDYNGPMINGKPILENFGVNLVTLGGSGTPYTARDRATGRELFSGGGGNGSVVGDVNGSRLPLVFRMDARIDKDFLITWKKGTDDSKAKQSYLNVYLQILNLWDRNNVSSVYGYTGSPSDDGFLASALYTNQIEASLDEQSFRDQYEIKLSDPYNYELPRRFRLGMSISF
;
A
#
# COMPACT_ATOMS: atom_id res chain seq x y z
N GLU A 1 -19.05 7.72 -26.98
CA GLU A 1 -18.89 6.52 -26.11
C GLU A 1 -18.77 5.24 -26.94
N ILE A 2 -18.55 4.11 -26.29
CA ILE A 2 -18.07 2.93 -26.98
C ILE A 2 -19.08 1.79 -26.81
N GLU A 3 -19.69 1.34 -27.89
CA GLU A 3 -20.70 0.29 -27.89
C GLU A 3 -20.16 -1.06 -27.38
N ASN A 4 -18.92 -1.38 -27.72
CA ASN A 4 -18.31 -2.61 -27.27
C ASN A 4 -17.27 -2.36 -26.16
N PRO A 5 -17.53 -2.78 -24.88
CA PRO A 5 -16.61 -2.54 -23.78
C PRO A 5 -15.25 -3.23 -23.91
N ASN A 6 -15.11 -4.17 -24.83
CA ASN A 6 -13.85 -4.88 -25.11
C ASN A 6 -13.01 -4.19 -26.18
N SER A 7 -13.45 -3.08 -26.72
CA SER A 7 -12.77 -2.31 -27.75
C SER A 7 -13.08 -0.83 -27.60
N ILE A 8 -12.26 0.02 -28.21
CA ILE A 8 -12.50 1.46 -28.32
C ILE A 8 -13.44 1.81 -29.47
N TYR A 9 -13.82 0.85 -30.28
CA TYR A 9 -14.77 1.01 -31.37
C TYR A 9 -16.07 0.28 -31.09
N ALA A 10 -17.17 0.74 -31.65
CA ALA A 10 -18.45 0.03 -31.63
C ALA A 10 -18.30 -1.37 -32.26
N ALA A 11 -19.15 -2.31 -31.84
CA ALA A 11 -19.09 -3.69 -32.30
C ALA A 11 -19.08 -3.81 -33.84
N GLY A 12 -19.87 -2.98 -34.51
CA GLY A 12 -19.93 -2.93 -35.99
C GLY A 12 -18.69 -2.29 -36.66
N ALA A 13 -17.91 -1.49 -35.91
CA ALA A 13 -16.71 -0.85 -36.41
C ALA A 13 -15.43 -1.67 -36.10
N ILE A 14 -15.52 -2.64 -35.16
CA ILE A 14 -14.38 -3.44 -34.73
C ILE A 14 -14.04 -4.47 -35.77
N ALA A 15 -12.84 -4.32 -36.34
CA ALA A 15 -12.30 -5.27 -37.25
C ALA A 15 -13.38 -5.82 -38.21
N PRO A 16 -14.16 -4.97 -38.91
CA PRO A 16 -15.24 -5.44 -39.78
C PRO A 16 -14.74 -6.41 -40.85
N TRP A 17 -13.49 -6.29 -41.27
CA TRP A 17 -12.84 -7.23 -42.18
C TRP A 17 -12.54 -8.60 -41.53
N LEU A 18 -12.48 -8.72 -40.22
CA LEU A 18 -12.40 -10.05 -39.58
C LEU A 18 -13.76 -10.75 -39.60
N GLN A 19 -14.84 -10.01 -39.64
CA GLN A 19 -16.20 -10.52 -39.78
C GLN A 19 -16.57 -10.70 -41.26
N ASP A 20 -16.16 -9.77 -42.11
CA ASP A 20 -16.40 -9.81 -43.54
C ASP A 20 -15.19 -9.24 -44.33
N PRO A 21 -14.31 -10.11 -44.85
CA PRO A 21 -13.13 -9.68 -45.60
C PRO A 21 -13.42 -8.80 -46.81
N SER A 22 -14.63 -8.83 -47.35
CA SER A 22 -15.02 -7.98 -48.48
C SER A 22 -15.14 -6.49 -48.12
N LEU A 23 -15.22 -6.16 -46.83
CA LEU A 23 -15.22 -4.78 -46.34
C LEU A 23 -13.81 -4.16 -46.28
N VAL A 24 -12.77 -4.94 -46.50
CA VAL A 24 -11.41 -4.41 -46.68
C VAL A 24 -11.31 -3.79 -48.05
N SER A 25 -11.18 -2.50 -48.12
CA SER A 25 -11.14 -1.75 -49.35
C SER A 25 -9.83 -1.97 -50.12
N GLY A 26 -10.00 -2.25 -51.39
CA GLY A 26 -9.17 -1.84 -52.51
C GLY A 26 -7.65 -2.06 -52.42
N THR A 27 -7.00 -1.93 -53.53
CA THR A 27 -5.55 -2.08 -53.73
C THR A 27 -4.67 -1.08 -52.96
N ASP A 28 -5.23 -0.12 -52.23
CA ASP A 28 -4.54 1.00 -51.61
C ASP A 28 -4.49 0.91 -50.08
N GLY A 29 -5.09 -0.10 -49.48
CA GLY A 29 -5.06 -0.27 -48.00
C GLY A 29 -5.94 0.71 -47.24
N GLU A 30 -6.75 1.52 -47.88
CA GLU A 30 -7.74 2.34 -47.23
C GLU A 30 -8.92 1.49 -46.74
N THR A 31 -9.17 1.59 -45.42
CA THR A 31 -10.31 0.92 -44.81
C THR A 31 -11.60 1.64 -45.17
N THR A 32 -12.59 0.91 -45.69
CA THR A 32 -13.90 1.46 -46.09
C THR A 32 -14.82 1.83 -44.93
N ASN A 33 -14.39 1.61 -43.70
CA ASN A 33 -15.22 1.91 -42.51
C ASN A 33 -14.57 3.00 -41.64
N PRO A 34 -14.65 4.27 -42.04
CA PRO A 34 -14.15 5.37 -41.20
C PRO A 34 -14.96 5.44 -39.92
N LEU A 35 -14.30 5.86 -38.83
CA LEU A 35 -14.99 6.20 -37.58
C LEU A 35 -16.01 7.31 -37.84
N ASN A 36 -17.25 7.09 -37.40
CA ASN A 36 -18.36 8.05 -37.47
C ASN A 36 -19.17 8.01 -36.19
N GLU A 37 -20.24 8.79 -36.11
CA GLU A 37 -21.11 8.84 -34.94
C GLU A 37 -21.67 7.47 -34.53
N ASN A 38 -21.94 6.59 -35.50
CA ASN A 38 -22.48 5.24 -35.24
C ASN A 38 -21.42 4.29 -34.64
N SER A 39 -20.18 4.71 -34.56
CA SER A 39 -19.10 3.92 -33.92
C SER A 39 -19.12 4.08 -32.38
N PHE A 40 -19.95 4.94 -31.85
CA PHE A 40 -20.03 5.28 -30.43
C PHE A 40 -21.48 5.24 -29.96
N GLU A 41 -21.64 5.00 -28.68
CA GLU A 41 -22.93 5.08 -27.98
C GLU A 41 -22.84 6.09 -26.82
N ASP A 42 -24.00 6.59 -26.38
CA ASP A 42 -24.09 7.52 -25.26
C ASP A 42 -23.74 6.83 -23.94
N TYR A 43 -23.04 7.57 -23.08
CA TYR A 43 -22.65 7.07 -21.76
C TYR A 43 -23.88 6.88 -20.87
N GLU A 44 -24.04 5.68 -20.33
CA GLU A 44 -25.07 5.40 -19.34
C GLU A 44 -24.57 5.72 -17.93
N PRO A 45 -25.28 6.61 -17.19
CA PRO A 45 -24.92 6.92 -15.81
C PRO A 45 -24.93 5.68 -14.92
N GLN A 46 -23.82 5.41 -14.25
CA GLN A 46 -23.71 4.27 -13.33
C GLN A 46 -24.25 4.63 -11.95
N VAL A 47 -25.26 3.89 -11.49
CA VAL A 47 -25.82 4.04 -10.14
C VAL A 47 -25.31 2.90 -9.26
N THR A 48 -24.68 3.26 -8.14
CA THR A 48 -24.12 2.29 -7.19
C THR A 48 -24.76 2.45 -5.82
N VAL A 49 -25.29 1.37 -5.29
CA VAL A 49 -25.84 1.30 -3.94
C VAL A 49 -24.79 0.70 -3.00
N MET A 50 -24.47 1.42 -1.92
CA MET A 50 -23.45 1.05 -0.92
C MET A 50 -24.09 0.83 0.46
N PRO A 51 -24.76 -0.30 0.69
CA PRO A 51 -25.36 -0.60 1.99
C PRO A 51 -24.28 -0.79 3.05
N ARG A 52 -24.55 -0.31 4.26
CA ARG A 52 -23.77 -0.53 5.47
C ARG A 52 -24.67 -0.95 6.58
N VAL A 53 -24.44 -2.15 7.09
CA VAL A 53 -25.24 -2.73 8.17
C VAL A 53 -24.31 -3.13 9.28
N SER A 54 -24.59 -2.63 10.49
CA SER A 54 -23.86 -3.00 11.71
C SER A 54 -24.88 -3.55 12.70
N PHE A 55 -24.54 -4.69 13.26
CA PHE A 55 -25.31 -5.35 14.29
C PHE A 55 -24.46 -5.48 15.54
N SER A 56 -25.02 -5.17 16.71
CA SER A 56 -24.35 -5.36 18.00
C SER A 56 -25.36 -5.95 19.00
N PHE A 57 -24.96 -7.02 19.63
CA PHE A 57 -25.77 -7.74 20.61
C PHE A 57 -25.01 -7.93 21.92
N PRO A 58 -25.48 -7.35 23.05
CA PRO A 58 -24.90 -7.61 24.35
C PRO A 58 -25.30 -9.03 24.79
N ILE A 59 -24.31 -9.87 25.04
CA ILE A 59 -24.51 -11.23 25.58
C ILE A 59 -24.61 -11.17 27.11
N SER A 60 -23.83 -10.28 27.71
CA SER A 60 -23.84 -9.98 29.16
C SER A 60 -23.44 -8.53 29.38
N ASP A 61 -23.41 -8.09 30.65
CA ASP A 61 -22.94 -6.74 31.02
C ASP A 61 -21.45 -6.50 30.63
N GLU A 62 -20.70 -7.57 30.44
CA GLU A 62 -19.26 -7.52 30.14
C GLU A 62 -18.93 -7.97 28.71
N ALA A 63 -19.86 -8.58 27.99
CA ALA A 63 -19.62 -9.24 26.73
C ALA A 63 -20.56 -8.74 25.61
N THR A 64 -19.99 -8.35 24.48
CA THR A 64 -20.74 -7.87 23.32
C THR A 64 -20.25 -8.59 22.07
N PHE A 65 -21.18 -9.17 21.33
CA PHE A 65 -20.96 -9.64 19.97
C PHE A 65 -21.28 -8.51 18.99
N PHE A 66 -20.51 -8.40 17.90
CA PHE A 66 -20.81 -7.48 16.81
C PHE A 66 -20.56 -8.11 15.44
N ALA A 67 -21.31 -7.66 14.46
CA ALA A 67 -21.16 -8.04 13.07
C ALA A 67 -21.33 -6.81 12.19
N ASN A 68 -20.47 -6.67 11.20
CA ASN A 68 -20.49 -5.60 10.23
C ASN A 68 -20.52 -6.16 8.82
N TYR A 69 -21.36 -5.57 7.97
CA TYR A 69 -21.40 -5.82 6.55
C TYR A 69 -21.45 -4.48 5.83
N ASP A 70 -20.50 -4.25 4.92
CA ASP A 70 -20.51 -3.05 4.12
C ASP A 70 -20.02 -3.29 2.69
N ILE A 71 -20.58 -2.51 1.77
CA ILE A 71 -20.15 -2.42 0.39
C ILE A 71 -19.58 -1.02 0.17
N LEU A 72 -18.34 -0.98 -0.29
CA LEU A 72 -17.63 0.22 -0.68
C LEU A 72 -17.34 0.17 -2.16
N THR A 73 -17.42 1.31 -2.83
CA THR A 73 -17.02 1.42 -4.23
C THR A 73 -16.06 2.59 -4.41
N GLN A 74 -15.09 2.39 -5.29
CA GLN A 74 -14.12 3.40 -5.67
C GLN A 74 -14.28 3.68 -7.16
N ARG A 75 -14.54 4.92 -7.52
CA ARG A 75 -14.59 5.33 -8.93
C ARG A 75 -13.23 5.16 -9.58
N PRO A 76 -13.19 4.80 -10.87
CA PRO A 76 -11.96 4.81 -11.65
C PRO A 76 -11.27 6.18 -11.54
N SER A 77 -9.95 6.18 -11.52
CA SER A 77 -9.16 7.40 -11.54
C SER A 77 -9.16 8.02 -12.95
N SER A 78 -8.10 8.71 -13.35
CA SER A 78 -7.97 9.32 -14.68
C SER A 78 -8.00 8.34 -15.87
N ASN A 79 -7.92 7.03 -15.61
CA ASN A 79 -7.83 5.99 -16.66
C ASN A 79 -9.14 5.73 -17.40
N ASN A 80 -10.24 6.34 -16.97
CA ASN A 80 -11.57 6.19 -17.57
C ASN A 80 -11.94 7.32 -18.54
N GLN A 81 -11.05 8.29 -18.78
CA GLN A 81 -11.36 9.41 -19.66
C GLN A 81 -10.55 9.33 -20.94
N LEU A 82 -11.23 9.35 -22.09
CA LEU A 82 -10.60 9.53 -23.40
C LEU A 82 -10.58 11.04 -23.71
N GLN A 83 -9.41 11.55 -24.07
CA GLN A 83 -9.27 12.92 -24.56
C GLN A 83 -9.62 12.96 -26.06
N LEU A 84 -10.13 14.07 -26.56
CA LEU A 84 -10.45 14.24 -27.99
C LEU A 84 -9.29 13.88 -28.91
N ILE A 85 -8.07 14.17 -28.49
CA ILE A 85 -6.86 13.82 -29.21
C ILE A 85 -6.69 12.29 -29.39
N ASN A 86 -7.19 11.50 -28.43
CA ASN A 86 -7.11 10.04 -28.52
C ASN A 86 -7.99 9.51 -29.66
N TYR A 87 -9.15 10.14 -29.92
CA TYR A 87 -10.00 9.78 -31.07
C TYR A 87 -9.30 10.04 -32.39
N GLN A 88 -8.57 11.14 -32.49
CA GLN A 88 -7.83 11.48 -33.71
C GLN A 88 -6.70 10.48 -34.00
N TYR A 89 -6.07 9.92 -32.96
CA TYR A 89 -4.95 8.98 -33.09
C TYR A 89 -5.34 7.51 -32.98
N MET A 90 -6.63 7.19 -32.87
CA MET A 90 -7.07 5.78 -32.76
C MET A 90 -6.58 4.89 -33.90
N GLN A 91 -6.53 5.42 -35.11
CA GLN A 91 -6.02 4.66 -36.29
C GLN A 91 -4.50 4.45 -36.28
N SER A 92 -3.77 5.20 -35.46
CA SER A 92 -2.31 5.07 -35.34
C SER A 92 -1.87 4.32 -34.08
N LEU A 93 -2.78 3.65 -33.38
CA LEU A 93 -2.47 2.86 -32.21
C LEU A 93 -1.48 1.74 -32.53
N THR A 94 -0.54 1.51 -31.65
CA THR A 94 0.41 0.40 -31.73
C THR A 94 0.04 -0.67 -30.69
N ALA A 95 0.54 -1.89 -30.88
CA ALA A 95 0.30 -3.01 -29.97
C ALA A 95 0.74 -2.74 -28.50
N THR A 96 1.51 -1.69 -28.27
CA THR A 96 1.98 -1.27 -26.93
C THR A 96 1.29 -0.02 -26.40
N THR A 97 0.50 0.65 -27.23
CA THR A 97 -0.23 1.85 -26.82
C THR A 97 -1.35 1.48 -25.84
N ARG A 98 -1.42 2.17 -24.72
CA ARG A 98 -2.50 2.02 -23.74
C ARG A 98 -3.54 3.11 -23.96
N THR A 99 -4.79 2.70 -24.12
CA THR A 99 -5.92 3.61 -24.22
C THR A 99 -6.74 3.56 -22.93
N ASN A 100 -7.27 4.71 -22.55
CA ASN A 100 -8.24 4.76 -21.46
C ASN A 100 -9.58 4.14 -21.89
N ASN A 101 -10.33 3.63 -20.94
CA ASN A 101 -11.65 3.05 -21.16
C ASN A 101 -12.71 3.87 -20.39
N PRO A 102 -13.61 4.58 -21.07
CA PRO A 102 -14.68 5.34 -20.42
C PRO A 102 -15.73 4.45 -19.74
N ASN A 103 -15.85 3.19 -20.14
CA ASN A 103 -16.85 2.25 -19.61
C ASN A 103 -16.39 1.48 -18.36
N LEU A 104 -15.30 1.91 -17.73
CA LEU A 104 -14.84 1.31 -16.50
C LEU A 104 -15.87 1.45 -15.38
N ARG A 105 -16.20 0.32 -14.76
CA ARG A 105 -17.06 0.27 -13.57
C ARG A 105 -16.26 0.65 -12.33
N PRO A 106 -16.90 1.19 -11.28
CA PRO A 106 -16.26 1.35 -9.99
C PRO A 106 -15.77 0.02 -9.42
N GLU A 107 -14.54 0.02 -8.91
CA GLU A 107 -14.03 -1.10 -8.13
C GLU A 107 -14.88 -1.29 -6.88
N LYS A 108 -15.19 -2.52 -6.52
CA LYS A 108 -16.11 -2.87 -5.44
C LYS A 108 -15.40 -3.66 -4.36
N THR A 109 -15.55 -3.22 -3.11
CA THR A 109 -15.08 -3.95 -1.93
C THR A 109 -16.26 -4.31 -1.05
N ILE A 110 -16.40 -5.59 -0.73
CA ILE A 110 -17.43 -6.12 0.18
C ILE A 110 -16.72 -6.59 1.44
N ASN A 111 -17.04 -6.00 2.59
CA ASN A 111 -16.47 -6.37 3.88
C ASN A 111 -17.48 -7.14 4.72
N TYR A 112 -17.00 -8.20 5.33
CA TYR A 112 -17.69 -8.97 6.37
C TYR A 112 -16.77 -8.98 7.59
N GLU A 113 -17.28 -8.60 8.74
CA GLU A 113 -16.57 -8.67 10.00
C GLU A 113 -17.48 -9.21 11.08
N LEU A 114 -16.95 -10.13 11.87
CA LEU A 114 -17.57 -10.68 13.07
C LEU A 114 -16.61 -10.49 14.22
N GLY A 115 -17.11 -10.07 15.37
CA GLY A 115 -16.23 -9.87 16.51
C GLY A 115 -16.95 -10.05 17.85
N PHE A 116 -16.11 -10.26 18.84
CA PHE A 116 -16.51 -10.40 20.22
C PHE A 116 -15.63 -9.53 21.09
N LYS A 117 -16.26 -8.71 21.92
CA LYS A 117 -15.58 -7.83 22.86
C LYS A 117 -15.94 -8.26 24.27
N GLN A 118 -14.95 -8.54 25.09
CA GLN A 118 -15.08 -8.91 26.49
C GLN A 118 -14.41 -7.86 27.37
N ALA A 119 -15.15 -7.27 28.28
CA ALA A 119 -14.58 -6.52 29.39
C ALA A 119 -14.00 -7.55 30.40
N LEU A 120 -12.71 -7.46 30.65
CA LEU A 120 -12.02 -8.31 31.64
C LEU A 120 -12.15 -7.73 33.06
N ASN A 121 -12.21 -6.42 33.14
CA ASN A 121 -12.48 -5.65 34.33
C ASN A 121 -12.93 -4.23 33.94
N LYS A 122 -13.14 -3.35 34.93
CA LYS A 122 -13.59 -1.96 34.71
C LYS A 122 -12.66 -1.13 33.83
N SER A 123 -11.40 -1.52 33.70
CA SER A 123 -10.36 -0.75 32.98
C SER A 123 -9.82 -1.46 31.74
N SER A 124 -10.06 -2.75 31.57
CA SER A 124 -9.49 -3.50 30.45
C SER A 124 -10.51 -4.32 29.68
N ALA A 125 -10.30 -4.41 28.37
CA ALA A 125 -11.12 -5.18 27.46
C ALA A 125 -10.25 -5.93 26.44
N LEU A 126 -10.74 -7.10 26.04
CA LEU A 126 -10.20 -7.92 24.97
C LEU A 126 -11.23 -7.93 23.82
N THR A 127 -10.76 -7.67 22.61
CA THR A 127 -11.58 -7.77 21.39
C THR A 127 -10.94 -8.78 20.45
N ILE A 128 -11.74 -9.74 19.98
CA ILE A 128 -11.34 -10.70 18.94
C ILE A 128 -12.30 -10.46 17.78
N SER A 129 -11.77 -10.21 16.60
CA SER A 129 -12.56 -10.11 15.37
C SER A 129 -11.96 -10.93 14.25
N ALA A 130 -12.83 -11.47 13.40
CA ALA A 130 -12.45 -12.09 12.14
C ALA A 130 -13.08 -11.28 11.00
N PHE A 131 -12.33 -11.10 9.92
CA PHE A 131 -12.79 -10.35 8.76
C PHE A 131 -12.52 -11.11 7.47
N TYR A 132 -13.43 -10.91 6.53
CA TYR A 132 -13.31 -11.36 5.15
C TYR A 132 -13.71 -10.21 4.22
N ARG A 133 -12.83 -9.88 3.29
CA ARG A 133 -13.01 -8.80 2.34
C ARG A 133 -12.87 -9.33 0.93
N GLU A 134 -13.86 -9.09 0.10
CA GLU A 134 -13.80 -9.35 -1.34
C GLU A 134 -13.55 -8.06 -2.08
N GLN A 135 -12.60 -8.07 -2.99
CA GLN A 135 -12.35 -7.02 -3.96
C GLN A 135 -12.78 -7.53 -5.33
N ARG A 136 -13.68 -6.82 -5.98
CA ARG A 136 -14.25 -7.18 -7.27
C ARG A 136 -14.14 -6.01 -8.25
N ASP A 137 -14.22 -6.32 -9.52
CA ASP A 137 -14.16 -5.34 -10.60
C ASP A 137 -12.88 -4.49 -10.55
N MET A 138 -11.76 -5.07 -10.08
CA MET A 138 -10.48 -4.37 -10.01
C MET A 138 -9.97 -4.06 -11.41
N ILE A 139 -9.50 -2.83 -11.59
CA ILE A 139 -9.08 -2.32 -12.90
C ILE A 139 -7.66 -2.76 -13.19
N GLN A 140 -7.49 -3.41 -14.34
CA GLN A 140 -6.20 -3.86 -14.85
C GLN A 140 -6.04 -3.60 -16.33
N VAL A 141 -4.79 -3.68 -16.82
CA VAL A 141 -4.50 -3.58 -18.25
C VAL A 141 -4.77 -4.91 -18.91
N ARG A 142 -5.52 -4.88 -20.02
CA ARG A 142 -5.84 -6.02 -20.87
C ARG A 142 -5.40 -5.75 -22.28
N LYS A 143 -4.87 -6.78 -22.97
CA LYS A 143 -4.66 -6.74 -24.39
C LYS A 143 -5.95 -7.12 -25.11
N LEU A 144 -6.41 -6.25 -25.99
CA LEU A 144 -7.55 -6.47 -26.86
C LEU A 144 -7.02 -6.98 -28.20
N THR A 145 -7.23 -8.28 -28.44
CA THR A 145 -6.80 -8.96 -29.67
C THR A 145 -7.91 -8.93 -30.70
N GLY A 146 -7.56 -8.80 -31.96
CA GLY A 146 -8.51 -8.67 -33.06
C GLY A 146 -9.24 -7.31 -33.09
N ALA A 147 -8.68 -6.30 -32.46
CA ALA A 147 -9.19 -4.94 -32.51
C ALA A 147 -8.69 -4.19 -33.75
N PHE A 148 -9.48 -3.22 -34.21
CA PHE A 148 -9.09 -2.35 -35.30
C PHE A 148 -8.32 -1.11 -34.81
N PRO A 149 -7.31 -0.60 -35.53
CA PRO A 149 -6.64 -1.18 -36.72
C PRO A 149 -5.59 -2.23 -36.35
N VAL A 150 -5.22 -2.33 -35.08
CA VAL A 150 -4.25 -3.27 -34.50
C VAL A 150 -4.64 -3.67 -33.11
N ASP A 151 -4.08 -4.74 -32.62
CA ASP A 151 -4.18 -5.09 -31.21
C ASP A 151 -3.65 -3.95 -30.34
N TYR A 152 -4.36 -3.61 -29.29
CA TYR A 152 -3.93 -2.55 -28.36
C TYR A 152 -4.19 -2.94 -26.90
N LEU A 153 -3.64 -2.17 -26.00
CA LEU A 153 -3.83 -2.31 -24.56
C LEU A 153 -4.87 -1.32 -24.06
N SER A 154 -5.80 -1.77 -23.23
CA SER A 154 -6.76 -0.92 -22.55
C SER A 154 -6.99 -1.36 -21.11
N TYR A 155 -7.62 -0.53 -20.33
CA TYR A 155 -8.03 -0.86 -18.97
C TYR A 155 -9.38 -1.58 -18.99
N ASP A 156 -9.55 -2.57 -18.10
CA ASP A 156 -10.78 -3.34 -17.95
C ASP A 156 -10.97 -3.80 -16.51
N ASN A 157 -12.22 -4.06 -16.09
CA ASN A 157 -12.56 -4.55 -14.75
C ASN A 157 -12.51 -6.08 -14.73
N ILE A 158 -11.30 -6.64 -14.68
CA ILE A 158 -11.08 -8.09 -14.85
C ILE A 158 -10.54 -8.80 -13.62
N ASP A 159 -9.94 -8.07 -12.68
CA ASP A 159 -9.28 -8.67 -11.53
C ASP A 159 -10.18 -8.69 -10.29
N PHE A 160 -9.86 -9.61 -9.41
CA PHE A 160 -10.51 -9.78 -8.12
C PHE A 160 -9.50 -10.19 -7.06
N GLY A 161 -9.85 -10.00 -5.80
CA GLY A 161 -9.01 -10.42 -4.70
C GLY A 161 -9.78 -10.66 -3.42
N THR A 162 -9.11 -11.26 -2.47
CA THR A 162 -9.62 -11.54 -1.14
C THR A 162 -8.60 -11.16 -0.08
N VAL A 163 -9.09 -10.58 1.01
CA VAL A 163 -8.29 -10.35 2.22
C VAL A 163 -9.06 -10.96 3.38
N LYS A 164 -8.47 -11.95 4.03
CA LYS A 164 -9.09 -12.65 5.16
C LYS A 164 -8.14 -12.68 6.34
N GLY A 165 -8.68 -12.60 7.54
CA GLY A 165 -7.83 -12.55 8.72
C GLY A 165 -8.59 -12.48 10.03
N ALA A 166 -7.82 -12.35 11.09
CA ALA A 166 -8.32 -12.15 12.44
C ALA A 166 -7.46 -11.13 13.18
N THR A 167 -8.09 -10.37 14.06
CA THR A 167 -7.44 -9.38 14.90
C THR A 167 -7.77 -9.63 16.37
N LEU A 168 -6.73 -9.61 17.19
CA LEU A 168 -6.82 -9.63 18.64
C LEU A 168 -6.36 -8.28 19.17
N THR A 169 -7.22 -7.58 19.90
CA THR A 169 -6.91 -6.28 20.49
C THR A 169 -7.13 -6.31 21.99
N TYR A 170 -6.12 -5.88 22.74
CA TYR A 170 -6.21 -5.65 24.17
C TYR A 170 -6.12 -4.16 24.44
N ASP A 171 -7.10 -3.63 25.17
CA ASP A 171 -7.19 -2.23 25.57
C ASP A 171 -7.17 -2.16 27.09
N LEU A 172 -6.21 -1.41 27.66
CA LEU A 172 -6.18 -1.00 29.07
C LEU A 172 -6.33 0.52 29.13
N ARG A 173 -7.46 0.98 29.64
CA ARG A 173 -7.67 2.41 29.95
C ARG A 173 -6.66 2.85 31.00
N ARG A 174 -6.39 4.14 31.06
CA ARG A 174 -5.46 4.68 32.05
C ARG A 174 -5.85 4.25 33.47
N THR A 175 -4.99 3.41 34.02
CA THR A 175 -5.11 2.90 35.37
C THR A 175 -3.88 3.37 36.13
N LYS A 176 -4.10 4.25 37.11
CA LYS A 176 -3.02 5.03 37.73
C LYS A 176 -2.28 5.81 36.63
N ASN A 177 -1.06 5.43 36.31
CA ASN A 177 -0.18 6.18 35.42
C ASN A 177 -0.05 5.53 34.04
N ILE A 178 -0.57 4.30 33.82
CA ILE A 178 -0.34 3.50 32.63
C ILE A 178 -1.62 3.37 31.82
N GLN A 179 -1.51 3.59 30.52
CA GLN A 179 -2.46 3.21 29.49
C GLN A 179 -1.72 2.28 28.50
N PHE A 180 -2.37 1.21 28.11
CA PHE A 180 -1.79 0.23 27.19
C PHE A 180 -2.82 -0.19 26.13
N LYS A 181 -2.39 -0.25 24.89
CA LYS A 181 -3.17 -0.84 23.81
C LYS A 181 -2.24 -1.69 22.97
N ALA A 182 -2.64 -2.93 22.70
CA ALA A 182 -1.93 -3.81 21.79
C ALA A 182 -2.91 -4.47 20.81
N SER A 183 -2.49 -4.59 19.57
CA SER A 183 -3.25 -5.28 18.54
C SER A 183 -2.34 -6.22 17.76
N TYR A 184 -2.79 -7.44 17.55
CA TYR A 184 -2.16 -8.42 16.69
C TYR A 184 -3.14 -8.81 15.59
N THR A 185 -2.69 -8.74 14.36
CA THR A 185 -3.47 -9.14 13.19
C THR A 185 -2.72 -10.24 12.43
N ILE A 186 -3.43 -11.31 12.11
CA ILE A 186 -3.04 -12.29 11.11
C ILE A 186 -3.93 -12.10 9.89
N GLN A 187 -3.33 -11.97 8.70
CA GLN A 187 -4.09 -11.79 7.47
C GLN A 187 -3.44 -12.51 6.29
N PHE A 188 -4.27 -12.80 5.29
CA PHE A 188 -3.88 -13.35 4.00
C PHE A 188 -4.56 -12.50 2.93
N ALA A 189 -3.75 -11.80 2.14
CA ALA A 189 -4.21 -10.93 1.07
C ALA A 189 -3.73 -11.51 -0.27
N GLU A 190 -4.65 -11.99 -1.07
CA GLU A 190 -4.37 -12.70 -2.31
C GLU A 190 -5.39 -12.33 -3.40
N GLY A 191 -5.00 -12.39 -4.64
CA GLY A 191 -5.89 -12.11 -5.76
C GLY A 191 -5.23 -12.30 -7.10
N THR A 192 -5.98 -12.05 -8.14
CA THR A 192 -5.44 -12.01 -9.48
C THR A 192 -4.62 -10.72 -9.64
N THR A 193 -3.48 -10.82 -10.28
CA THR A 193 -2.65 -9.66 -10.61
C THR A 193 -2.12 -9.83 -12.03
N THR A 194 -2.29 -8.80 -12.81
CA THR A 194 -1.78 -8.78 -14.17
C THR A 194 -0.42 -8.10 -14.19
N SER A 195 0.62 -8.84 -14.53
CA SER A 195 1.91 -8.23 -14.79
C SER A 195 1.87 -7.55 -16.17
N LEU A 196 2.15 -6.25 -16.20
CA LEU A 196 2.26 -5.47 -17.44
C LEU A 196 3.28 -6.09 -18.42
N ASN A 197 4.33 -6.72 -17.90
CA ASN A 197 5.32 -7.39 -18.73
C ASN A 197 4.73 -8.62 -19.46
N LEU A 198 3.85 -9.39 -18.80
CA LEU A 198 3.18 -10.52 -19.42
C LEU A 198 2.20 -10.06 -20.50
N VAL A 199 1.47 -8.99 -20.25
CA VAL A 199 0.54 -8.40 -21.22
C VAL A 199 1.29 -7.88 -22.46
N ASN A 200 2.42 -7.20 -22.25
CA ASN A 200 3.24 -6.67 -23.35
C ASN A 200 3.86 -7.78 -24.23
N THR A 201 4.15 -8.94 -23.65
CA THR A 201 4.71 -10.08 -24.40
C THR A 201 3.65 -10.91 -25.14
N GLY A 202 2.39 -10.49 -25.06
CA GLY A 202 1.28 -11.21 -25.73
C GLY A 202 0.92 -12.55 -25.07
N GLN A 203 1.46 -12.83 -23.89
CA GLN A 203 1.09 -14.01 -23.12
C GLN A 203 -0.35 -13.85 -22.61
N PRO A 204 -1.14 -14.93 -22.60
CA PRO A 204 -2.48 -14.87 -22.03
C PRO A 204 -2.39 -14.43 -20.56
N ASN A 205 -3.30 -13.57 -20.15
CA ASN A 205 -3.40 -13.17 -18.77
C ASN A 205 -3.83 -14.37 -17.91
N LEU A 206 -2.84 -15.03 -17.32
CA LEU A 206 -3.08 -16.15 -16.41
C LEU A 206 -3.66 -15.58 -15.11
N ARG A 207 -4.94 -15.80 -14.89
CA ARG A 207 -5.65 -15.42 -13.65
C ARG A 207 -5.27 -16.37 -12.52
N THR A 208 -3.97 -16.38 -12.17
CA THR A 208 -3.47 -17.12 -11.02
C THR A 208 -3.64 -16.28 -9.77
N ILE A 209 -4.15 -16.88 -8.71
CA ILE A 209 -4.24 -16.22 -7.40
C ILE A 209 -2.85 -16.17 -6.78
N LEU A 210 -2.38 -14.97 -6.54
CA LEU A 210 -1.04 -14.67 -6.03
C LEU A 210 -1.14 -13.75 -4.81
N PRO A 211 -0.16 -13.79 -3.89
CA PRO A 211 -0.12 -12.84 -2.79
C PRO A 211 0.02 -11.42 -3.29
N TYR A 212 -0.73 -10.49 -2.71
CA TYR A 212 -0.53 -9.07 -2.97
C TYR A 212 0.76 -8.55 -2.37
N THR A 213 1.36 -7.52 -2.96
CA THR A 213 2.60 -6.92 -2.47
C THR A 213 2.51 -6.39 -1.04
N TYR A 214 1.31 -6.10 -0.56
CA TYR A 214 1.02 -5.65 0.81
C TYR A 214 0.58 -6.79 1.75
N ASP A 215 0.68 -8.07 1.33
CA ASP A 215 0.32 -9.22 2.16
C ASP A 215 1.31 -9.40 3.31
N GLN A 216 1.12 -8.65 4.39
CA GLN A 216 1.85 -8.81 5.64
C GLN A 216 1.09 -9.79 6.55
N ARG A 217 1.58 -11.03 6.64
CA ARG A 217 0.88 -12.12 7.33
C ARG A 217 0.66 -11.87 8.81
N HIS A 218 1.63 -11.27 9.48
CA HIS A 218 1.59 -10.98 10.90
C HIS A 218 1.90 -9.50 11.10
N ALA A 219 1.03 -8.79 11.79
CA ALA A 219 1.23 -7.41 12.17
C ALA A 219 0.94 -7.23 13.65
N VAL A 220 1.85 -6.58 14.36
CA VAL A 220 1.72 -6.23 15.78
C VAL A 220 1.86 -4.73 15.93
N THR A 221 0.94 -4.12 16.63
CA THR A 221 1.07 -2.73 17.09
C THR A 221 0.85 -2.69 18.59
N ALA A 222 1.70 -1.96 19.32
CA ALA A 222 1.51 -1.76 20.74
C ALA A 222 1.84 -0.31 21.11
N THR A 223 1.01 0.29 21.94
CA THR A 223 1.22 1.62 22.49
C THR A 223 1.16 1.56 24.01
N ILE A 224 2.20 2.05 24.67
CA ILE A 224 2.28 2.23 26.10
C ILE A 224 2.41 3.71 26.36
N ASP A 225 1.50 4.26 27.14
CA ASP A 225 1.59 5.64 27.61
C ASP A 225 1.68 5.63 29.14
N PHE A 226 2.78 6.12 29.65
CA PHE A 226 3.00 6.34 31.06
C PHE A 226 3.00 7.84 31.33
N ARG A 227 2.17 8.30 32.29
CA ARG A 227 2.08 9.72 32.61
C ARG A 227 1.78 9.95 34.07
N TYR A 228 2.55 10.81 34.70
CA TYR A 228 2.21 11.34 36.02
C TYR A 228 1.12 12.41 35.92
N GLY A 229 0.17 12.37 36.82
CA GLY A 229 -0.87 13.38 36.95
C GLY A 229 -0.35 14.71 37.49
N SER A 230 -1.25 15.64 37.72
CA SER A 230 -0.97 16.94 38.31
C SER A 230 -1.74 17.14 39.64
N GLY A 231 -1.23 17.98 40.50
CA GLY A 231 -1.87 18.34 41.76
C GLY A 231 -2.16 17.13 42.66
N LYS A 232 -3.44 16.88 42.96
CA LYS A 232 -3.88 15.77 43.85
C LYS A 232 -3.69 14.38 43.22
N ASP A 233 -3.65 14.31 41.90
CA ASP A 233 -3.48 13.07 41.15
C ASP A 233 -2.00 12.71 40.92
N TYR A 234 -1.09 13.55 41.37
CA TYR A 234 0.34 13.29 41.30
C TYR A 234 0.77 12.24 42.33
N ASN A 235 1.33 11.15 41.86
CA ASN A 235 1.82 10.04 42.68
C ASN A 235 3.30 9.72 42.40
N GLY A 236 4.03 10.68 41.84
CA GLY A 236 5.44 10.54 41.49
C GLY A 236 6.40 10.97 42.61
N PRO A 237 7.72 10.96 42.36
CA PRO A 237 8.74 11.35 43.32
C PRO A 237 8.67 12.84 43.65
N MET A 238 8.86 13.13 44.92
CA MET A 238 8.93 14.49 45.46
C MET A 238 10.38 14.80 45.84
N ILE A 239 10.92 15.95 45.42
CA ILE A 239 12.22 16.47 45.90
C ILE A 239 12.00 17.81 46.57
N ASN A 240 12.44 17.94 47.80
CA ASN A 240 12.24 19.12 48.63
C ASN A 240 10.78 19.59 48.68
N GLY A 241 9.83 18.64 48.76
CA GLY A 241 8.39 18.92 48.79
C GLY A 241 7.80 19.37 47.44
N LYS A 242 8.56 19.37 46.34
CA LYS A 242 8.07 19.76 45.02
C LYS A 242 7.90 18.54 44.10
N PRO A 243 6.78 18.44 43.33
CA PRO A 243 6.52 17.36 42.39
C PRO A 243 7.31 17.57 41.08
N ILE A 244 8.50 16.96 40.97
CA ILE A 244 9.41 17.23 39.87
C ILE A 244 8.95 16.63 38.54
N LEU A 245 8.23 15.50 38.58
CA LEU A 245 7.72 14.81 37.40
C LEU A 245 6.23 15.03 37.17
N GLU A 246 5.66 16.11 37.72
CA GLU A 246 4.29 16.51 37.46
C GLU A 246 4.11 16.74 35.93
N ASN A 247 3.04 16.16 35.34
CA ASN A 247 2.75 16.21 33.93
C ASN A 247 3.88 15.68 33.01
N PHE A 248 4.75 14.85 33.56
CA PHE A 248 5.76 14.14 32.76
C PHE A 248 5.16 12.88 32.15
N GLY A 249 5.37 12.69 30.87
CA GLY A 249 4.89 11.54 30.10
C GLY A 249 5.98 10.84 29.31
N VAL A 250 5.82 9.52 29.16
CA VAL A 250 6.59 8.67 28.25
C VAL A 250 5.61 7.84 27.43
N ASN A 251 5.65 8.03 26.14
CA ASN A 251 4.86 7.26 25.19
C ASN A 251 5.78 6.39 24.34
N LEU A 252 5.49 5.09 24.27
CA LEU A 252 6.18 4.13 23.44
C LEU A 252 5.20 3.56 22.41
N VAL A 253 5.58 3.59 21.14
CA VAL A 253 4.82 2.99 20.05
C VAL A 253 5.69 1.93 19.40
N THR A 254 5.20 0.69 19.40
CA THR A 254 5.88 -0.46 18.81
C THR A 254 5.12 -0.92 17.58
N LEU A 255 5.82 -1.12 16.49
CA LEU A 255 5.36 -1.69 15.24
C LEU A 255 6.22 -2.91 14.92
N GLY A 256 5.60 -4.03 14.64
CA GLY A 256 6.28 -5.25 14.24
C GLY A 256 5.45 -6.05 13.25
N GLY A 257 6.10 -6.81 12.39
CA GLY A 257 5.38 -7.65 11.45
C GLY A 257 6.28 -8.53 10.61
N SER A 258 5.66 -9.52 9.97
CA SER A 258 6.34 -10.30 8.94
C SER A 258 6.70 -9.40 7.76
N GLY A 259 7.74 -9.77 7.03
CA GLY A 259 8.06 -9.08 5.77
C GLY A 259 6.93 -9.19 4.75
N THR A 260 6.84 -8.18 3.89
CA THR A 260 5.97 -8.19 2.72
C THR A 260 6.54 -9.07 1.61
N PRO A 261 5.74 -9.52 0.64
CA PRO A 261 6.20 -10.35 -0.45
C PRO A 261 7.12 -9.62 -1.43
N TYR A 262 8.04 -10.39 -2.03
CA TYR A 262 8.78 -9.98 -3.22
C TYR A 262 8.88 -11.13 -4.21
N THR A 263 9.24 -10.83 -5.46
CA THR A 263 9.39 -11.82 -6.53
C THR A 263 10.87 -12.19 -6.68
N ALA A 264 11.19 -13.47 -6.45
CA ALA A 264 12.53 -13.99 -6.68
C ALA A 264 12.85 -14.10 -8.18
N ARG A 265 14.14 -13.97 -8.54
CA ARG A 265 14.65 -14.00 -9.91
C ARG A 265 15.75 -15.06 -10.07
N ASP A 266 15.90 -15.59 -11.28
CA ASP A 266 16.84 -16.70 -11.58
C ASP A 266 18.30 -16.23 -11.79
N ARG A 267 18.53 -14.94 -11.96
CA ARG A 267 19.86 -14.40 -12.24
C ARG A 267 20.02 -12.98 -11.72
N ALA A 268 21.27 -12.61 -11.45
CA ALA A 268 21.64 -11.25 -11.18
C ALA A 268 21.35 -10.36 -12.40
N THR A 269 20.75 -9.21 -12.15
CA THR A 269 20.59 -8.18 -13.15
C THR A 269 21.55 -7.06 -12.79
N GLY A 270 22.62 -6.90 -13.56
CA GLY A 270 23.58 -5.82 -13.33
C GLY A 270 22.88 -4.47 -13.32
N ARG A 271 23.04 -3.75 -12.24
CA ARG A 271 22.36 -2.47 -12.06
C ARG A 271 23.10 -1.40 -12.87
N GLU A 272 22.48 -0.92 -13.93
CA GLU A 272 22.69 0.37 -14.65
C GLU A 272 24.11 0.91 -14.93
N LEU A 273 25.19 0.26 -14.56
CA LEU A 273 26.53 0.68 -15.03
C LEU A 273 26.69 0.44 -16.54
N PHE A 274 25.93 -0.50 -17.04
CA PHE A 274 25.88 -0.82 -18.46
C PHE A 274 24.53 -0.37 -18.98
N SER A 275 24.48 0.72 -19.69
CA SER A 275 23.31 1.18 -20.45
C SER A 275 23.03 0.16 -21.57
N GLY A 276 22.25 -0.83 -21.25
CA GLY A 276 21.92 -1.89 -22.22
C GLY A 276 21.15 -3.02 -21.59
N GLY A 277 20.12 -2.70 -20.81
CA GLY A 277 19.05 -3.60 -20.53
C GLY A 277 19.48 -4.98 -20.05
N GLY A 278 20.05 -5.07 -18.89
CA GLY A 278 20.02 -6.32 -18.14
C GLY A 278 18.54 -6.68 -17.96
N GLY A 279 18.01 -7.57 -18.81
CA GLY A 279 16.62 -7.99 -18.72
C GLY A 279 16.36 -8.50 -17.30
N ASN A 280 15.28 -8.09 -16.68
CA ASN A 280 14.83 -8.68 -15.42
C ASN A 280 14.83 -10.20 -15.60
N GLY A 281 15.65 -10.93 -14.83
CA GLY A 281 15.72 -12.38 -14.90
C GLY A 281 14.32 -13.02 -14.83
N SER A 282 14.19 -14.27 -15.20
CA SER A 282 12.92 -14.99 -15.11
C SER A 282 12.49 -15.13 -13.66
N VAL A 283 11.19 -15.21 -13.43
CA VAL A 283 10.64 -15.41 -12.09
C VAL A 283 10.97 -16.83 -11.63
N VAL A 284 11.45 -16.95 -10.39
CA VAL A 284 11.67 -18.24 -9.72
C VAL A 284 10.50 -18.49 -8.76
N GLY A 285 9.77 -19.56 -9.00
CA GLY A 285 8.52 -19.84 -8.27
C GLY A 285 7.40 -18.89 -8.66
N ASP A 286 6.64 -18.44 -7.70
CA ASP A 286 5.49 -17.56 -7.92
C ASP A 286 5.88 -16.07 -7.83
N VAL A 287 5.15 -15.23 -8.56
CA VAL A 287 5.19 -13.78 -8.35
C VAL A 287 4.78 -13.49 -6.91
N ASN A 288 5.56 -12.68 -6.19
CA ASN A 288 5.38 -12.42 -4.77
C ASN A 288 5.46 -13.68 -3.87
N GLY A 289 6.17 -14.72 -4.33
CA GLY A 289 6.30 -15.99 -3.61
C GLY A 289 7.31 -15.97 -2.46
N SER A 290 8.26 -15.05 -2.47
CA SER A 290 9.27 -14.86 -1.43
C SER A 290 8.90 -13.72 -0.48
N ARG A 291 9.53 -13.67 0.70
CA ARG A 291 9.22 -12.66 1.73
C ARG A 291 10.45 -11.94 2.24
N LEU A 292 10.28 -10.65 2.47
CA LEU A 292 11.27 -9.80 3.15
C LEU A 292 11.46 -10.25 4.60
N PRO A 293 12.58 -9.88 5.23
CA PRO A 293 12.80 -10.10 6.66
C PRO A 293 11.74 -9.44 7.53
N LEU A 294 11.62 -9.91 8.78
CA LEU A 294 10.74 -9.33 9.80
C LEU A 294 11.10 -7.87 10.07
N VAL A 295 10.10 -7.01 10.06
CA VAL A 295 10.20 -5.59 10.41
C VAL A 295 9.86 -5.40 11.88
N PHE A 296 10.67 -4.61 12.59
CA PHE A 296 10.42 -4.21 13.96
C PHE A 296 10.90 -2.79 14.20
N ARG A 297 10.02 -1.94 14.70
CA ARG A 297 10.34 -0.55 15.02
C ARG A 297 9.67 -0.15 16.34
N MET A 298 10.40 0.58 17.15
CA MET A 298 9.87 1.21 18.36
C MET A 298 10.21 2.69 18.33
N ASP A 299 9.19 3.51 18.53
CA ASP A 299 9.32 4.96 18.67
C ASP A 299 9.04 5.35 20.10
N ALA A 300 9.76 6.34 20.62
CA ALA A 300 9.58 6.86 21.97
C ALA A 300 9.33 8.37 21.91
N ARG A 301 8.42 8.83 22.75
CA ARG A 301 8.21 10.25 23.00
C ARG A 301 8.24 10.49 24.52
N ILE A 302 9.11 11.37 24.94
CA ILE A 302 9.21 11.85 26.31
C ILE A 302 8.76 13.30 26.30
N ASP A 303 7.79 13.65 27.10
CA ASP A 303 7.26 15.01 27.15
C ASP A 303 6.97 15.48 28.56
N LYS A 304 6.96 16.78 28.72
CA LYS A 304 6.57 17.43 29.98
C LYS A 304 5.82 18.72 29.72
N ASP A 305 4.68 18.87 30.39
CA ASP A 305 3.92 20.11 30.35
C ASP A 305 4.30 21.01 31.53
N PHE A 306 4.55 22.28 31.22
CA PHE A 306 4.80 23.34 32.17
C PHE A 306 3.63 24.31 32.15
N LEU A 307 3.03 24.56 33.32
CA LEU A 307 2.00 25.57 33.47
C LEU A 307 2.66 26.95 33.60
N ILE A 308 2.36 27.85 32.66
CA ILE A 308 2.81 29.24 32.70
C ILE A 308 1.59 30.11 33.07
N THR A 309 1.66 30.78 34.21
CA THR A 309 0.62 31.68 34.66
C THR A 309 1.03 33.10 34.36
N TRP A 310 0.25 33.79 33.54
CA TRP A 310 0.46 35.20 33.21
C TRP A 310 -0.33 36.08 34.17
N LYS A 311 0.34 36.72 35.11
CA LYS A 311 -0.31 37.68 36.01
C LYS A 311 -0.43 39.03 35.35
N LYS A 312 -1.65 39.56 35.22
CA LYS A 312 -1.91 40.94 34.82
C LYS A 312 -2.48 41.73 35.98
N GLY A 313 -1.59 42.41 36.72
CA GLY A 313 -1.99 43.22 37.89
C GLY A 313 -2.14 42.42 39.19
N THR A 314 -2.74 43.09 40.21
CA THR A 314 -2.95 42.54 41.57
C THR A 314 -4.17 41.65 41.72
N ASP A 315 -4.94 41.44 40.66
CA ASP A 315 -6.19 40.65 40.67
C ASP A 315 -5.93 39.22 40.16
N ASP A 316 -5.83 38.26 41.09
CA ASP A 316 -5.58 36.83 40.81
C ASP A 316 -6.74 36.17 40.00
N SER A 317 -7.94 36.78 39.97
CA SER A 317 -9.10 36.27 39.23
C SER A 317 -8.99 36.37 37.69
N LYS A 318 -8.01 37.11 37.19
CA LYS A 318 -7.79 37.37 35.75
C LYS A 318 -6.48 36.76 35.23
N ALA A 319 -5.86 35.86 35.97
CA ALA A 319 -4.64 35.18 35.51
C ALA A 319 -4.95 34.28 34.31
N LYS A 320 -4.36 34.57 33.15
CA LYS A 320 -4.38 33.64 31.99
C LYS A 320 -3.37 32.52 32.21
N GLN A 321 -3.79 31.31 31.95
CA GLN A 321 -2.93 30.14 32.00
C GLN A 321 -2.59 29.69 30.58
N SER A 322 -1.33 29.32 30.37
CA SER A 322 -0.83 28.72 29.13
C SER A 322 -0.04 27.48 29.49
N TYR A 323 -0.09 26.49 28.60
CA TYR A 323 0.68 25.26 28.79
C TYR A 323 1.81 25.22 27.77
N LEU A 324 3.05 25.07 28.25
CA LEU A 324 4.23 24.83 27.44
C LEU A 324 4.55 23.33 27.49
N ASN A 325 4.32 22.61 26.42
CA ASN A 325 4.78 21.24 26.24
C ASN A 325 6.16 21.22 25.60
N VAL A 326 7.12 20.59 26.26
CA VAL A 326 8.46 20.32 25.73
C VAL A 326 8.59 18.82 25.53
N TYR A 327 9.01 18.39 24.36
CA TYR A 327 9.12 16.97 24.05
C TYR A 327 10.39 16.59 23.30
N LEU A 328 10.87 15.40 23.59
CA LEU A 328 11.87 14.66 22.83
C LEU A 328 11.22 13.45 22.18
N GLN A 329 11.25 13.39 20.85
CA GLN A 329 10.79 12.25 20.08
C GLN A 329 11.98 11.51 19.51
N ILE A 330 12.01 10.18 19.69
CA ILE A 330 13.03 9.28 19.19
C ILE A 330 12.31 8.30 18.26
N LEU A 331 12.59 8.36 16.96
CA LEU A 331 12.07 7.43 15.98
C LEU A 331 13.09 6.31 15.78
N ASN A 332 12.62 5.07 15.69
CA ASN A 332 13.45 3.87 15.60
C ASN A 332 14.46 3.78 16.77
N LEU A 333 13.93 3.67 17.98
CA LEU A 333 14.67 3.70 19.24
C LEU A 333 15.86 2.71 19.25
N TRP A 334 15.67 1.52 18.68
CA TRP A 334 16.66 0.46 18.64
C TRP A 334 17.67 0.57 17.48
N ASP A 335 17.50 1.58 16.60
CA ASP A 335 18.33 1.77 15.40
C ASP A 335 18.43 0.52 14.51
N ARG A 336 17.31 -0.22 14.43
CA ARG A 336 17.27 -1.43 13.63
C ARG A 336 17.20 -1.08 12.15
N ASN A 337 18.05 -1.70 11.35
CA ASN A 337 18.00 -1.62 9.89
C ASN A 337 16.88 -2.55 9.38
N ASN A 338 15.66 -2.03 9.29
CA ASN A 338 14.54 -2.73 8.68
C ASN A 338 14.68 -2.70 7.16
N VAL A 339 14.54 -3.87 6.54
CA VAL A 339 14.66 -4.00 5.09
C VAL A 339 13.31 -3.68 4.44
N SER A 340 13.29 -2.72 3.54
CA SER A 340 12.11 -2.31 2.76
C SER A 340 12.09 -2.90 1.34
N SER A 341 13.27 -3.25 0.80
CA SER A 341 13.42 -3.83 -0.53
C SER A 341 14.66 -4.72 -0.60
N VAL A 342 14.65 -5.69 -1.51
CA VAL A 342 15.79 -6.60 -1.76
C VAL A 342 16.01 -6.78 -3.25
N TYR A 343 17.22 -7.18 -3.61
CA TYR A 343 17.50 -7.65 -4.98
C TYR A 343 16.89 -9.03 -5.19
N GLY A 344 16.11 -9.17 -6.27
CA GLY A 344 15.29 -10.37 -6.50
C GLY A 344 16.07 -11.67 -6.62
N TYR A 345 17.34 -11.63 -7.08
CA TYR A 345 18.19 -12.82 -7.22
C TYR A 345 18.73 -13.33 -5.89
N THR A 346 19.29 -12.45 -5.09
CA THR A 346 19.93 -12.83 -3.83
C THR A 346 18.99 -12.81 -2.62
N GLY A 347 17.91 -12.02 -2.68
CA GLY A 347 17.11 -11.71 -1.51
C GLY A 347 17.82 -10.81 -0.50
N SER A 348 18.97 -10.24 -0.85
CA SER A 348 19.75 -9.32 -0.03
C SER A 348 19.39 -7.87 -0.34
N PRO A 349 19.40 -6.97 0.66
CA PRO A 349 19.21 -5.54 0.43
C PRO A 349 20.47 -4.82 -0.09
N SER A 350 21.66 -5.46 -0.01
CA SER A 350 22.95 -4.85 -0.31
C SER A 350 23.80 -5.62 -1.33
N ASP A 351 23.30 -6.73 -1.85
CA ASP A 351 24.02 -7.55 -2.83
C ASP A 351 23.04 -8.08 -3.89
N ASP A 352 23.27 -7.74 -5.14
CA ASP A 352 22.47 -8.23 -6.28
C ASP A 352 23.04 -9.52 -6.91
N GLY A 353 24.20 -10.00 -6.42
CA GLY A 353 24.88 -11.20 -6.90
C GLY A 353 25.64 -11.02 -8.22
N PHE A 354 25.71 -9.79 -8.76
CA PHE A 354 26.36 -9.54 -10.05
C PHE A 354 27.87 -9.78 -9.98
N LEU A 355 28.55 -9.23 -8.96
CA LEU A 355 30.00 -9.34 -8.82
C LEU A 355 30.50 -10.76 -8.57
N ALA A 356 29.63 -11.64 -8.04
CA ALA A 356 29.94 -13.04 -7.76
C ALA A 356 29.47 -13.99 -8.86
N SER A 357 28.76 -13.50 -9.87
CA SER A 357 28.15 -14.33 -10.90
C SER A 357 29.16 -14.71 -11.99
N ALA A 358 29.30 -16.01 -12.24
CA ALA A 358 30.13 -16.53 -13.33
C ALA A 358 29.71 -16.00 -14.73
N LEU A 359 28.45 -15.60 -14.90
CA LEU A 359 27.95 -15.05 -16.17
C LEU A 359 28.60 -13.71 -16.53
N TYR A 360 29.06 -12.95 -15.54
CA TYR A 360 29.59 -11.60 -15.73
C TYR A 360 31.09 -11.48 -15.47
N THR A 361 31.76 -12.60 -15.13
CA THR A 361 33.23 -12.62 -14.83
C THR A 361 34.03 -12.00 -15.96
N ASN A 362 33.84 -12.46 -17.21
CA ASN A 362 34.58 -11.93 -18.36
C ASN A 362 34.35 -10.42 -18.58
N GLN A 363 33.17 -9.94 -18.25
CA GLN A 363 32.82 -8.53 -18.41
C GLN A 363 33.46 -7.67 -17.33
N ILE A 364 33.56 -8.20 -16.10
CA ILE A 364 34.23 -7.55 -14.97
C ILE A 364 35.73 -7.50 -15.21
N GLU A 365 36.34 -8.61 -15.63
CA GLU A 365 37.74 -8.71 -15.91
C GLU A 365 38.22 -7.87 -17.14
N ALA A 366 37.28 -7.64 -18.09
CA ALA A 366 37.54 -6.79 -19.25
C ALA A 366 37.47 -5.28 -18.95
N SER A 367 37.13 -4.88 -17.72
CA SER A 367 37.18 -3.47 -17.31
C SER A 367 38.62 -2.95 -17.23
N LEU A 368 38.83 -1.65 -17.52
CA LEU A 368 40.15 -1.01 -17.51
C LEU A 368 40.86 -1.16 -16.18
N ASP A 369 40.11 -1.14 -15.07
CA ASP A 369 40.58 -1.38 -13.71
C ASP A 369 39.50 -2.16 -12.97
N GLU A 370 39.71 -3.45 -12.81
CA GLU A 370 38.77 -4.36 -12.18
C GLU A 370 38.47 -3.98 -10.74
N GLN A 371 39.49 -3.61 -9.97
CA GLN A 371 39.29 -3.28 -8.55
C GLN A 371 38.44 -1.99 -8.40
N SER A 372 38.80 -0.96 -9.14
CA SER A 372 38.04 0.28 -9.14
C SER A 372 36.57 0.07 -9.59
N PHE A 373 36.36 -0.82 -10.56
CA PHE A 373 35.03 -1.20 -10.99
C PHE A 373 34.23 -1.87 -9.87
N ARG A 374 34.82 -2.85 -9.18
CA ARG A 374 34.21 -3.55 -8.05
C ARG A 374 33.84 -2.59 -6.92
N ASP A 375 34.76 -1.74 -6.52
CA ASP A 375 34.56 -0.76 -5.45
C ASP A 375 33.40 0.22 -5.79
N GLN A 376 33.40 0.73 -7.01
CA GLN A 376 32.31 1.61 -7.48
C GLN A 376 30.97 0.89 -7.56
N TYR A 377 30.96 -0.38 -7.95
CA TYR A 377 29.77 -1.18 -8.01
C TYR A 377 29.18 -1.44 -6.61
N GLU A 378 30.03 -1.78 -5.64
CA GLU A 378 29.62 -1.98 -4.24
C GLU A 378 29.02 -0.70 -3.63
N ILE A 379 29.60 0.47 -3.93
CA ILE A 379 29.02 1.75 -3.50
C ILE A 379 27.60 1.93 -4.07
N LYS A 380 27.37 1.56 -5.32
CA LYS A 380 26.03 1.63 -5.94
C LYS A 380 25.05 0.62 -5.38
N LEU A 381 25.52 -0.56 -4.97
CA LEU A 381 24.68 -1.57 -4.32
C LEU A 381 24.21 -1.14 -2.94
N SER A 382 25.00 -0.30 -2.27
CA SER A 382 24.67 0.26 -0.96
C SER A 382 23.56 1.30 -1.06
N ASP A 383 22.38 0.88 -1.53
CA ASP A 383 21.22 1.75 -1.72
C ASP A 383 20.47 1.98 -0.39
N PRO A 384 20.48 3.19 0.16
CA PRO A 384 19.76 3.48 1.39
C PRO A 384 18.23 3.30 1.27
N TYR A 385 17.66 3.32 0.05
CA TYR A 385 16.23 3.06 -0.18
C TYR A 385 15.82 1.60 0.05
N ASN A 386 16.79 0.68 0.12
CA ASN A 386 16.51 -0.71 0.49
C ASN A 386 16.24 -0.88 2.00
N TYR A 387 16.41 0.19 2.78
CA TYR A 387 16.20 0.19 4.22
C TYR A 387 15.22 1.27 4.64
N GLU A 388 14.51 1.03 5.75
CA GLU A 388 13.77 2.08 6.43
C GLU A 388 14.69 3.11 7.07
N LEU A 389 14.13 4.23 7.46
CA LEU A 389 14.90 5.32 8.04
C LEU A 389 15.55 4.91 9.37
N PRO A 390 16.84 5.28 9.57
CA PRO A 390 17.58 5.03 10.80
C PRO A 390 17.01 5.83 11.97
N ARG A 391 17.59 5.66 13.16
CA ARG A 391 17.19 6.39 14.35
C ARG A 391 17.31 7.90 14.14
N ARG A 392 16.26 8.61 14.55
CA ARG A 392 16.21 10.08 14.46
C ARG A 392 15.66 10.67 15.74
N PHE A 393 16.28 11.77 16.15
CA PHE A 393 15.86 12.56 17.32
C PHE A 393 15.20 13.86 16.86
N ARG A 394 14.11 14.21 17.52
CA ARG A 394 13.41 15.48 17.33
C ARG A 394 13.12 16.11 18.67
N LEU A 395 13.65 17.30 18.92
CA LEU A 395 13.29 18.12 20.05
C LEU A 395 12.28 19.19 19.59
N GLY A 396 11.21 19.35 20.33
CA GLY A 396 10.19 20.33 19.99
C GLY A 396 9.50 20.90 21.21
N MET A 397 8.81 22.02 20.97
CA MET A 397 7.97 22.67 21.97
C MET A 397 6.68 23.14 21.33
N SER A 398 5.59 23.12 22.10
CA SER A 398 4.31 23.72 21.72
C SER A 398 3.71 24.50 22.87
N ILE A 399 3.10 25.62 22.57
CA ILE A 399 2.41 26.47 23.55
C ILE A 399 0.94 26.48 23.18
N SER A 400 0.09 26.19 24.18
CA SER A 400 -1.37 26.35 24.09
C SER A 400 -1.86 27.40 25.07
N PHE A 401 -2.76 28.28 24.60
CA PHE A 401 -3.28 29.43 25.35
C PHE A 401 -4.72 29.21 25.76
#